data_85e3f408f2dfebe3a16aeb3e91804f84
#
_entry.id   85e3f408f2dfebe3a16aeb3e91804f84
#
_cell.length_a   1.000
_cell.length_b   1.000
_cell.length_c   1.000
_cell.angle_alpha   90.00
_cell.angle_beta   90.00
_cell.angle_gamma   90.00
#
_symmetry.space_group_name_H-M   'P 1'
#
loop_
_entity.id
_entity.type
_entity.pdbx_description
1 polymer ?
#
loop_
_entity_poly.entity_id
_entity_poly.type
_entity_poly.pdbx_seq_one_letter_code
_entity_poly.pdbx_strand_id
1 'polypeptide(L)'
;PGVAAAHARIYLDHNATTPVDPDVIAAVTDAMRDEFGNASSVHHFGQRAKARLDDARQAVADLIGGAPPEVVFTSGGTEADNFAIRGVAEA
;
A
#
# COMPACT_ATOMS: atom_id res chain seq x y z
N PRO A 1 16.59 -8.23 -10.96
CA PRO A 1 17.31 -9.11 -11.61
C PRO A 1 16.66 -9.64 -12.69
N GLY A 2 17.22 -9.68 -13.21
CA GLY A 2 16.99 -9.84 -14.08
C GLY A 2 16.94 -10.72 -15.06
N VAL A 3 16.34 -10.42 -15.94
CA VAL A 3 16.17 -11.19 -17.09
C VAL A 3 17.21 -10.78 -18.08
N ALA A 4 17.90 -11.73 -18.64
CA ALA A 4 18.88 -11.47 -19.65
C ALA A 4 18.20 -10.84 -20.85
N ALA A 5 18.73 -9.73 -21.30
CA ALA A 5 18.09 -8.95 -22.34
C ALA A 5 17.93 -9.71 -23.66
N ALA A 6 18.92 -10.53 -24.03
CA ALA A 6 18.90 -11.24 -25.31
C ALA A 6 17.76 -12.26 -25.41
N HIS A 7 17.25 -12.72 -24.28
CA HIS A 7 16.19 -13.73 -24.21
C HIS A 7 15.03 -13.27 -23.35
N ALA A 8 14.90 -11.95 -23.19
CA ALA A 8 13.86 -11.39 -22.35
C ALA A 8 12.49 -11.75 -22.92
N ARG A 9 11.66 -12.26 -22.05
CA ARG A 9 10.24 -12.47 -22.35
C ARG A 9 9.50 -11.17 -22.20
N ILE A 10 8.46 -11.01 -22.97
CA ILE A 10 7.59 -9.83 -22.87
C ILE A 10 6.41 -10.20 -21.99
N TYR A 11 6.20 -9.41 -20.94
CA TYR A 11 5.07 -9.58 -20.03
C TYR A 11 4.03 -8.50 -20.31
N LEU A 12 2.81 -8.92 -20.63
CA LEU A 12 1.74 -8.03 -21.04
C LEU A 12 0.48 -8.16 -20.16
N ASP A 13 0.59 -8.81 -19.01
CA ASP A 13 -0.56 -9.08 -18.14
C ASP A 13 -0.52 -8.26 -16.86
N HIS A 14 -0.17 -6.98 -16.98
CA HIS A 14 -0.05 -6.08 -15.84
C HIS A 14 -1.37 -5.83 -15.09
N ASN A 15 -2.50 -6.13 -15.71
CA ASN A 15 -3.78 -6.06 -15.00
C ASN A 15 -3.91 -7.14 -13.92
N ALA A 16 -3.26 -8.28 -14.10
CA ALA A 16 -3.27 -9.33 -13.08
C ALA A 16 -2.25 -9.03 -11.99
N THR A 17 -1.01 -8.82 -12.39
CA THR A 17 0.09 -8.46 -11.50
C THR A 17 1.09 -7.60 -12.26
N THR A 18 1.91 -6.89 -11.54
CA THR A 18 2.97 -6.10 -12.17
C THR A 18 4.22 -6.11 -11.29
N PRO A 19 5.42 -6.00 -11.89
CA PRO A 19 6.63 -5.87 -11.10
C PRO A 19 6.55 -4.67 -10.16
N VAL A 20 7.07 -4.85 -8.95
CA VAL A 20 7.09 -3.77 -7.97
C VAL A 20 8.24 -2.83 -8.29
N ASP A 21 7.96 -1.52 -8.27
CA ASP A 21 8.98 -0.50 -8.45
C ASP A 21 10.10 -0.66 -7.42
N PRO A 22 11.38 -0.53 -7.80
CA PRO A 22 12.50 -0.66 -6.86
C PRO A 22 12.41 0.25 -5.65
N ASP A 23 11.93 1.47 -5.80
CA ASP A 23 11.76 2.40 -4.68
C ASP A 23 10.69 1.92 -3.71
N VAL A 24 9.64 1.28 -4.23
CA VAL A 24 8.58 0.68 -3.40
C VAL A 24 9.13 -0.52 -2.65
N ILE A 25 9.92 -1.37 -3.30
CA ILE A 25 10.56 -2.52 -2.65
C ILE A 25 11.42 -2.03 -1.48
N ALA A 26 12.21 -0.98 -1.68
CA ALA A 26 13.06 -0.41 -0.63
C ALA A 26 12.21 0.12 0.54
N ALA A 27 11.14 0.84 0.26
CA ALA A 27 10.27 1.39 1.30
C ALA A 27 9.60 0.29 2.12
N VAL A 28 9.11 -0.77 1.45
CA VAL A 28 8.50 -1.91 2.14
C VAL A 28 9.54 -2.65 3.00
N THR A 29 10.72 -2.86 2.47
CA THR A 29 11.82 -3.52 3.19
C THR A 29 12.20 -2.74 4.45
N ASP A 30 12.36 -1.43 4.33
CA ASP A 30 12.67 -0.57 5.48
C ASP A 30 11.58 -0.60 6.53
N ALA A 31 10.33 -0.55 6.12
CA ALA A 31 9.20 -0.61 7.05
C ALA A 31 9.14 -1.97 7.77
N MET A 32 9.36 -3.06 7.05
CA MET A 32 9.36 -4.40 7.65
C MET A 32 10.49 -4.57 8.65
N ARG A 33 11.65 -3.98 8.39
CA ARG A 33 12.82 -4.08 9.26
C ARG A 33 12.71 -3.18 10.49
N ASP A 34 12.31 -1.92 10.29
CA ASP A 34 12.48 -0.86 11.28
C ASP A 34 11.17 -0.38 11.91
N GLU A 35 10.03 -0.62 11.27
CA GLU A 35 8.73 -0.08 11.70
C GLU A 35 7.69 -1.18 11.84
N PHE A 36 8.08 -2.27 12.43
CA PHE A 36 7.28 -3.50 12.56
C PHE A 36 6.22 -3.45 13.66
N GLY A 37 6.16 -2.39 14.44
CA GLY A 37 5.20 -2.28 15.54
C GLY A 37 3.75 -2.25 15.08
N ASN A 38 2.85 -2.57 15.99
CA ASN A 38 1.42 -2.46 15.72
C ASN A 38 0.99 -1.00 15.87
N ALA A 39 0.43 -0.43 14.81
CA ALA A 39 0.01 0.97 14.80
C ALA A 39 -1.05 1.30 15.86
N SER A 40 -1.74 0.30 16.41
CA SER A 40 -2.70 0.48 17.49
C SER A 40 -2.06 0.51 18.87
N SER A 41 -0.79 0.14 18.99
CA SER A 41 -0.10 0.14 20.28
C SER A 41 0.35 1.54 20.66
N VAL A 42 0.30 1.83 21.98
CA VAL A 42 0.62 3.17 22.48
C VAL A 42 2.11 3.39 22.75
N HIS A 43 2.91 2.33 22.75
CA HIS A 43 4.34 2.44 22.97
C HIS A 43 5.08 2.98 21.74
N HIS A 44 6.36 3.25 21.90
CA HIS A 44 7.18 3.88 20.85
C HIS A 44 7.11 3.15 19.49
N PHE A 45 7.20 1.84 19.49
CA PHE A 45 7.19 1.09 18.22
C PHE A 45 5.83 1.18 17.51
N GLY A 46 4.74 1.17 18.27
CA GLY A 46 3.41 1.38 17.73
C GLY A 46 3.21 2.78 17.18
N GLN A 47 3.73 3.79 17.89
CA GLN A 47 3.66 5.17 17.44
C GLN A 47 4.44 5.41 16.16
N ARG A 48 5.61 4.79 16.00
CA ARG A 48 6.37 4.87 14.75
C ARG A 48 5.62 4.25 13.58
N ALA A 49 5.03 3.07 13.80
CA ALA A 49 4.22 2.42 12.78
C ALA A 49 3.02 3.26 12.39
N LYS A 50 2.35 3.87 13.38
CA LYS A 50 1.21 4.76 13.14
C LYS A 50 1.62 6.00 12.35
N ALA A 51 2.75 6.61 12.67
CA ALA A 51 3.24 7.78 11.94
C ALA A 51 3.50 7.42 10.47
N ARG A 52 4.09 6.26 10.21
CA ARG A 52 4.34 5.79 8.85
C ARG A 52 3.03 5.56 8.09
N LEU A 53 2.05 4.97 8.76
CA LEU A 53 0.73 4.74 8.18
C LEU A 53 0.02 6.06 7.86
N ASP A 54 0.08 7.03 8.77
CA ASP A 54 -0.53 8.34 8.58
C ASP A 54 0.14 9.10 7.43
N ASP A 55 1.46 9.02 7.30
CA ASP A 55 2.19 9.62 6.18
C ASP A 55 1.79 8.98 4.85
N ALA A 56 1.65 7.66 4.81
CA ALA A 56 1.20 6.95 3.62
C ALA A 56 -0.22 7.35 3.23
N ARG A 57 -1.11 7.48 4.20
CA ARG A 57 -2.48 7.92 3.98
C ARG A 57 -2.53 9.33 3.41
N GLN A 58 -1.72 10.23 3.95
CA GLN A 58 -1.61 11.59 3.43
C GLN A 58 -1.10 11.61 1.99
N ALA A 59 -0.08 10.80 1.69
CA ALA A 59 0.47 10.72 0.34
C ALA A 59 -0.57 10.26 -0.69
N VAL A 60 -1.38 9.24 -0.33
CA VAL A 60 -2.46 8.78 -1.21
C VAL A 60 -3.53 9.85 -1.37
N ALA A 61 -3.93 10.50 -0.28
CA ALA A 61 -4.92 11.58 -0.32
C ALA A 61 -4.46 12.72 -1.21
N ASP A 62 -3.20 13.13 -1.10
CA ASP A 62 -2.63 14.18 -1.94
C ASP A 62 -2.65 13.80 -3.42
N LEU A 63 -2.35 12.54 -3.72
CA LEU A 63 -2.31 12.05 -5.10
C LEU A 63 -3.68 12.15 -5.78
N ILE A 64 -4.76 11.88 -5.05
CA ILE A 64 -6.13 11.87 -5.61
C ILE A 64 -6.89 13.17 -5.34
N GLY A 65 -6.27 14.13 -4.67
CA GLY A 65 -6.92 15.40 -4.32
C GLY A 65 -7.97 15.28 -3.23
N GLY A 66 -7.84 14.28 -2.37
CA GLY A 66 -8.76 14.02 -1.27
C GLY A 66 -8.17 14.41 0.08
N ALA A 67 -8.93 14.17 1.13
CA ALA A 67 -8.49 14.35 2.51
C ALA A 67 -8.13 12.98 3.11
N PRO A 68 -7.18 12.92 4.08
CA PRO A 68 -6.78 11.64 4.67
C PRO A 68 -7.93 10.76 5.18
N PRO A 69 -8.98 11.31 5.82
CA PRO A 69 -10.10 10.47 6.26
C PRO A 69 -10.88 9.77 5.15
N GLU A 70 -10.69 10.21 3.91
CA GLU A 70 -11.33 9.60 2.75
C GLU A 70 -10.58 8.39 2.21
N VAL A 71 -9.39 8.10 2.75
CA VAL A 71 -8.55 6.99 2.33
C VAL A 71 -8.70 5.83 3.31
N VAL A 72 -9.07 4.67 2.80
CA VAL A 72 -9.19 3.45 3.59
C VAL A 72 -8.27 2.40 3.00
N PHE A 73 -7.34 1.90 3.81
CA PHE A 73 -6.47 0.81 3.41
C PHE A 73 -7.17 -0.53 3.63
N THR A 74 -7.05 -1.42 2.67
CA THR A 74 -7.65 -2.75 2.71
C THR A 74 -6.59 -3.81 2.41
N SER A 75 -6.92 -5.07 2.65
CA SER A 75 -6.02 -6.19 2.38
C SER A 75 -5.87 -6.52 0.90
N GLY A 76 -6.75 -6.00 0.06
CA GLY A 76 -6.71 -6.27 -1.38
C GLY A 76 -7.97 -5.82 -2.08
N GLY A 77 -8.04 -6.09 -3.38
CA GLY A 77 -9.15 -5.64 -4.23
C GLY A 77 -10.50 -6.22 -3.81
N THR A 78 -10.54 -7.47 -3.39
CA THR A 78 -11.79 -8.11 -2.97
C THR A 78 -12.40 -7.39 -1.77
N GLU A 79 -11.61 -7.09 -0.75
CA GLU A 79 -12.09 -6.33 0.40
C GLU A 79 -12.49 -4.92 0.00
N ALA A 80 -11.68 -4.26 -0.82
CA ALA A 80 -11.96 -2.89 -1.28
C ALA A 80 -13.28 -2.81 -2.03
N ASP A 81 -13.55 -3.74 -2.95
CA ASP A 81 -14.78 -3.78 -3.72
C ASP A 81 -16.00 -4.01 -2.83
N ASN A 82 -15.91 -4.97 -1.92
CA ASN A 82 -16.99 -5.24 -0.97
C ASN A 82 -17.25 -4.06 -0.04
N PHE A 83 -16.18 -3.44 0.45
CA PHE A 83 -16.27 -2.27 1.31
C PHE A 83 -16.99 -1.12 0.60
N ALA A 84 -16.60 -0.84 -0.64
CA ALA A 84 -17.20 0.25 -1.42
C ALA A 84 -18.67 -0.01 -1.74
N ILE A 85 -18.98 -1.20 -2.23
CA ILE A 85 -20.36 -1.55 -2.64
C ILE A 85 -21.29 -1.58 -1.43
N ARG A 86 -20.90 -2.26 -0.36
CA ARG A 86 -21.73 -2.35 0.84
C ARG A 86 -21.82 -1.02 1.56
N GLY A 87 -20.75 -0.27 1.62
CA GLY A 87 -20.74 1.04 2.24
C GLY A 87 -21.73 2.00 1.58
N VAL A 88 -21.78 2.02 0.26
CA VAL A 88 -22.74 2.84 -0.47
C VAL A 88 -24.16 2.31 -0.33
N ALA A 89 -24.35 1.00 -0.41
CA ALA A 89 -25.68 0.38 -0.32
C ALA A 89 -26.31 0.50 1.07
N GLU A 90 -25.49 0.52 2.12
CA GLU A 90 -25.95 0.58 3.51
C GLU A 90 -25.97 2.00 4.08
N ALA A 91 -25.52 2.96 3.30
CA ALA A 91 -25.47 4.35 3.77
C ALA A 91 -26.82 5.03 3.83
#